data_3059e631d172bec50f83bc6dc6d43f82
#
_entry.id   3059e631d172bec50f83bc6dc6d43f82
#
_cell.length_a   1.000
_cell.length_b   1.000
_cell.length_c   1.000
_cell.angle_alpha   90.00
_cell.angle_beta   90.00
_cell.angle_gamma   90.00
#
_symmetry.space_group_name_H-M   'P 1'
#
loop_
_entity.id
_entity.type
_entity.pdbx_description
1 polymer ?
#
loop_
_entity_poly.entity_id
_entity_poly.type
_entity_poly.pdbx_seq_one_letter_code
_entity_poly.pdbx_strand_id
1 'polypeptide(L)'
;MVHLCFGYAAVVPGQKPAGYSFLTQLADSTAEQISIECAQPALDLGMLKDLSNKKILLGVIDLGSPKIESADDVAVRIRAGLKHVSADRMIPAPDCGMKYLPRATAFGKLRALADGAAIVRRELS
;
A
#
# COMPACT_ATOMS: atom_id res chain seq x y z
N MET A 1 11.96 9.52 2.48
CA MET A 1 11.00 8.40 2.44
C MET A 1 11.75 7.08 2.60
N VAL A 2 11.22 6.16 3.38
CA VAL A 2 11.68 4.77 3.49
C VAL A 2 10.62 3.86 2.89
N HIS A 3 11.01 2.88 2.07
CA HIS A 3 10.13 1.86 1.49
C HIS A 3 10.41 0.51 2.14
N LEU A 4 9.38 -0.14 2.66
CA LEU A 4 9.42 -1.46 3.24
C LEU A 4 8.89 -2.47 2.24
N CYS A 5 9.76 -3.38 1.83
CA CYS A 5 9.48 -4.36 0.79
C CYS A 5 9.95 -5.75 1.24
N PHE A 6 9.12 -6.76 1.05
CA PHE A 6 9.52 -8.17 1.22
C PHE A 6 10.12 -8.80 -0.05
N GLY A 7 10.42 -7.97 -1.04
CA GLY A 7 10.89 -8.39 -2.35
C GLY A 7 9.76 -8.65 -3.36
N TYR A 8 10.10 -8.60 -4.64
CA TYR A 8 9.15 -8.87 -5.71
C TYR A 8 8.75 -10.35 -5.73
N ALA A 9 7.45 -10.63 -5.89
CA ALA A 9 6.95 -12.00 -6.01
C ALA A 9 7.57 -12.78 -7.18
N ALA A 10 7.96 -12.09 -8.25
CA ALA A 10 8.66 -12.68 -9.39
C ALA A 10 10.10 -13.11 -9.09
N VAL A 11 10.70 -12.59 -8.02
CA VAL A 11 12.11 -12.84 -7.65
C VAL A 11 12.21 -13.60 -6.32
N VAL A 12 11.32 -13.31 -5.38
CA VAL A 12 11.27 -13.95 -4.07
C VAL A 12 10.01 -14.81 -3.98
N PRO A 13 10.10 -16.11 -4.24
CA PRO A 13 8.94 -17.00 -4.16
C PRO A 13 8.53 -17.25 -2.70
N GLY A 14 7.26 -17.60 -2.50
CA GLY A 14 6.71 -17.99 -1.22
C GLY A 14 5.78 -16.96 -0.59
N GLN A 15 5.25 -17.31 0.57
CA GLN A 15 4.36 -16.45 1.31
C GLN A 15 5.15 -15.32 2.01
N LYS A 16 4.69 -14.08 1.86
CA LYS A 16 5.28 -12.95 2.55
C LYS A 16 4.96 -13.00 4.06
N PRO A 17 5.87 -12.47 4.92
CA PRO A 17 5.62 -12.36 6.35
C PRO A 17 4.32 -11.58 6.65
N ALA A 18 3.67 -11.91 7.76
CA ALA A 18 2.43 -11.27 8.17
C ALA A 18 2.61 -9.88 8.84
N GLY A 19 3.84 -9.41 9.00
CA GLY A 19 4.10 -8.12 9.65
C GLY A 19 5.56 -7.72 9.65
N TYR A 20 5.81 -6.51 10.17
CA TYR A 20 7.14 -5.93 10.35
C TYR A 20 7.42 -5.75 11.85
N SER A 21 8.43 -6.42 12.38
CA SER A 21 8.80 -6.38 13.80
C SER A 21 9.49 -5.07 14.25
N PHE A 22 9.87 -4.22 13.29
CA PHE A 22 10.69 -3.02 13.53
C PHE A 22 9.97 -1.70 13.24
N LEU A 23 8.64 -1.70 13.08
CA LEU A 23 7.89 -0.48 12.72
C LEU A 23 7.99 0.63 13.78
N THR A 24 7.96 0.28 15.06
CA THR A 24 8.11 1.24 16.15
C THR A 24 9.43 1.99 16.08
N GLN A 25 10.51 1.32 15.67
CA GLN A 25 11.83 1.94 15.50
C GLN A 25 11.86 2.93 14.32
N LEU A 26 11.01 2.71 13.30
CA LEU A 26 10.87 3.64 12.18
C LEU A 26 10.11 4.91 12.57
N ALA A 27 9.27 4.86 13.60
CA ALA A 27 8.60 6.05 14.13
C ALA A 27 9.61 7.10 14.61
N ASP A 28 10.72 6.65 15.19
CA ASP A 28 11.80 7.50 15.69
C ASP A 28 12.80 7.94 14.60
N SER A 29 12.67 7.41 13.39
CA SER A 29 13.55 7.78 12.29
C SER A 29 13.30 9.22 11.79
N THR A 30 14.29 9.80 11.10
CA THR A 30 14.17 11.11 10.44
C THR A 30 13.34 11.07 9.15
N ALA A 31 12.91 9.89 8.70
CA ALA A 31 12.07 9.74 7.52
C ALA A 31 10.66 10.29 7.79
N GLU A 32 10.22 11.25 7.00
CA GLU A 32 8.86 11.81 7.10
C GLU A 32 7.78 10.90 6.52
N GLN A 33 8.16 10.04 5.58
CA GLN A 33 7.24 9.18 4.84
C GLN A 33 7.72 7.73 4.88
N ILE A 34 6.79 6.82 5.17
CA ILE A 34 7.00 5.37 5.16
C ILE A 34 6.08 4.74 4.13
N SER A 35 6.64 4.00 3.19
CA SER A 35 5.92 3.23 2.19
C SER A 35 5.89 1.77 2.61
N ILE A 36 4.70 1.17 2.67
CA ILE A 36 4.48 -0.17 3.22
C ILE A 36 3.67 -1.01 2.24
N GLU A 37 4.17 -2.21 1.89
CA GLU A 37 3.40 -3.22 1.18
C GLU A 37 2.29 -3.75 2.08
N CYS A 38 1.03 -3.66 1.66
CA CYS A 38 -0.11 -4.12 2.45
C CYS A 38 -1.10 -4.96 1.65
N ALA A 39 -1.11 -4.87 0.31
CA ALA A 39 -2.07 -5.59 -0.51
C ALA A 39 -1.69 -7.06 -0.70
N GLN A 40 -0.45 -7.35 -1.12
CA GLN A 40 0.03 -8.72 -1.33
C GLN A 40 0.23 -9.48 -0.01
N PRO A 41 0.88 -8.91 1.03
CA PRO A 41 1.08 -9.62 2.28
C PRO A 41 -0.17 -9.69 3.18
N ALA A 42 -1.25 -8.98 2.84
CA ALA A 42 -2.49 -8.94 3.64
C ALA A 42 -2.23 -8.62 5.12
N LEU A 43 -1.45 -7.59 5.37
CA LEU A 43 -1.01 -7.19 6.71
C LEU A 43 -2.16 -6.73 7.61
N ASP A 44 -2.03 -6.94 8.92
CA ASP A 44 -2.86 -6.26 9.91
C ASP A 44 -2.50 -4.76 9.91
N LEU A 45 -3.44 -3.92 9.44
CA LEU A 45 -3.25 -2.47 9.36
C LEU A 45 -3.26 -1.78 10.73
N GLY A 46 -3.61 -2.48 11.80
CA GLY A 46 -3.57 -1.95 13.17
C GLY A 46 -2.18 -1.45 13.59
N MET A 47 -1.13 -2.05 13.03
CA MET A 47 0.25 -1.64 13.25
C MET A 47 0.58 -0.22 12.75
N LEU A 48 -0.21 0.35 11.83
CA LEU A 48 0.01 1.71 11.32
C LEU A 48 -0.16 2.78 12.40
N LYS A 49 -0.81 2.45 13.52
CA LYS A 49 -0.95 3.34 14.68
C LYS A 49 0.41 3.69 15.30
N ASP A 50 1.38 2.78 15.21
CA ASP A 50 2.74 3.00 15.73
C ASP A 50 3.52 4.05 14.92
N LEU A 51 3.03 4.38 13.72
CA LEU A 51 3.60 5.39 12.82
C LEU A 51 2.79 6.69 12.81
N SER A 52 2.22 7.08 13.95
CA SER A 52 1.29 8.22 14.07
C SER A 52 1.88 9.58 13.65
N ASN A 53 3.19 9.72 13.65
CA ASN A 53 3.93 10.92 13.24
C ASN A 53 4.41 10.90 11.78
N LYS A 54 4.06 9.86 11.00
CA LYS A 54 4.53 9.67 9.61
C LYS A 54 3.40 9.83 8.60
N LYS A 55 3.73 10.24 7.37
CA LYS A 55 2.87 10.04 6.21
C LYS A 55 3.06 8.61 5.70
N ILE A 56 1.97 7.93 5.41
CA ILE A 56 1.97 6.52 5.00
C ILE A 56 1.63 6.40 3.53
N LEU A 57 2.56 5.88 2.74
CA LEU A 57 2.27 5.38 1.40
C LEU A 57 1.76 3.94 1.57
N LEU A 58 0.43 3.79 1.55
CA LEU A 58 -0.23 2.52 1.78
C LEU A 58 -0.32 1.73 0.48
N GLY A 59 0.33 0.57 0.44
CA GLY A 59 0.22 -0.36 -0.67
C GLY A 59 -1.20 -0.94 -0.77
N VAL A 60 -1.88 -0.65 -1.88
CA VAL A 60 -3.25 -1.10 -2.14
C VAL A 60 -3.39 -1.83 -3.48
N ILE A 61 -2.29 -2.00 -4.21
CA ILE A 61 -2.21 -2.76 -5.45
C ILE A 61 -1.27 -3.95 -5.25
N ASP A 62 -1.82 -5.15 -5.43
CA ASP A 62 -1.06 -6.40 -5.35
C ASP A 62 -0.21 -6.60 -6.62
N LEU A 63 1.08 -6.75 -6.46
CA LEU A 63 2.02 -7.01 -7.56
C LEU A 63 2.37 -8.50 -7.72
N GLY A 64 1.88 -9.35 -6.84
CA GLY A 64 2.04 -10.81 -6.93
C GLY A 64 1.06 -11.48 -7.90
N SER A 65 0.04 -10.74 -8.36
CA SER A 65 -0.99 -11.22 -9.28
C SER A 65 -1.03 -10.38 -10.56
N PRO A 66 -1.16 -11.01 -11.76
CA PRO A 66 -1.38 -10.30 -13.02
C PRO A 66 -2.81 -9.71 -13.12
N LYS A 67 -3.73 -10.09 -12.22
CA LYS A 67 -5.09 -9.58 -12.20
C LYS A 67 -5.06 -8.06 -11.94
N ILE A 68 -5.80 -7.31 -12.78
CA ILE A 68 -6.02 -5.88 -12.56
C ILE A 68 -7.17 -5.75 -11.55
N GLU A 69 -6.93 -5.03 -10.46
CA GLU A 69 -7.95 -4.71 -9.46
C GLU A 69 -9.05 -3.84 -10.07
N SER A 70 -10.27 -3.96 -9.55
CA SER A 70 -11.31 -2.97 -9.81
C SER A 70 -11.10 -1.71 -8.97
N ALA A 71 -11.71 -0.59 -9.37
CA ALA A 71 -11.71 0.64 -8.57
C ALA A 71 -12.32 0.40 -7.18
N ASP A 72 -13.34 -0.46 -7.08
CA ASP A 72 -13.98 -0.80 -5.82
C ASP A 72 -13.07 -1.63 -4.91
N ASP A 73 -12.30 -2.60 -5.46
CA ASP A 73 -11.30 -3.36 -4.68
C ASP A 73 -10.29 -2.40 -4.03
N VAL A 74 -9.80 -1.44 -4.81
CA VAL A 74 -8.87 -0.41 -4.32
C VAL A 74 -9.52 0.48 -3.27
N ALA A 75 -10.74 0.95 -3.50
CA ALA A 75 -11.49 1.79 -2.56
C ALA A 75 -11.71 1.08 -1.22
N VAL A 76 -12.03 -0.22 -1.24
CA VAL A 76 -12.16 -1.04 -0.01
C VAL A 76 -10.85 -1.06 0.78
N ARG A 77 -9.70 -1.26 0.12
CA ARG A 77 -8.39 -1.28 0.78
C ARG A 77 -8.00 0.09 1.35
N ILE A 78 -8.31 1.18 0.63
CA ILE A 78 -8.08 2.55 1.12
C ILE A 78 -8.94 2.81 2.36
N ARG A 79 -10.24 2.48 2.35
CA ARG A 79 -11.12 2.64 3.52
C ARG A 79 -10.64 1.83 4.72
N ALA A 80 -10.11 0.64 4.50
CA ALA A 80 -9.51 -0.16 5.57
C ALA A 80 -8.32 0.58 6.22
N GLY A 81 -7.45 1.19 5.43
CA GLY A 81 -6.33 1.99 5.93
C GLY A 81 -6.77 3.25 6.68
N LEU A 82 -7.84 3.91 6.21
CA LEU A 82 -8.39 5.12 6.85
C LEU A 82 -8.94 4.91 8.27
N LYS A 83 -9.17 3.66 8.67
CA LYS A 83 -9.50 3.33 10.08
C LYS A 83 -8.31 3.51 11.03
N HIS A 84 -7.09 3.58 10.51
CA HIS A 84 -5.85 3.61 11.28
C HIS A 84 -4.99 4.85 10.99
N VAL A 85 -5.13 5.44 9.80
CA VAL A 85 -4.35 6.61 9.35
C VAL A 85 -5.32 7.67 8.85
N SER A 86 -5.16 8.91 9.31
CA SER A 86 -5.98 10.04 8.83
C SER A 86 -5.72 10.34 7.35
N ALA A 87 -6.73 10.88 6.66
CA ALA A 87 -6.68 11.09 5.22
C ALA A 87 -5.56 12.04 4.76
N ASP A 88 -5.22 13.03 5.59
CA ASP A 88 -4.14 14.00 5.33
C ASP A 88 -2.74 13.36 5.39
N ARG A 89 -2.61 12.19 6.02
CA ARG A 89 -1.36 11.43 6.15
C ARG A 89 -1.29 10.17 5.29
N MET A 90 -2.37 9.81 4.59
CA MET A 90 -2.40 8.60 3.77
C MET A 90 -2.25 8.91 2.28
N ILE A 91 -1.38 8.18 1.60
CA ILE A 91 -1.16 8.22 0.16
C ILE A 91 -1.35 6.79 -0.37
N PRO A 92 -2.44 6.48 -1.08
CA PRO A 92 -2.58 5.17 -1.72
C PRO A 92 -1.51 4.97 -2.79
N ALA A 93 -0.87 3.82 -2.79
CA ALA A 93 0.22 3.50 -3.70
C ALA A 93 0.17 2.01 -4.13
N PRO A 94 0.89 1.60 -5.17
CA PRO A 94 1.19 0.20 -5.38
C PRO A 94 2.08 -0.34 -4.25
N ASP A 95 2.02 -1.64 -3.98
CA ASP A 95 2.87 -2.27 -2.97
C ASP A 95 4.36 -2.01 -3.23
N CYS A 96 4.78 -2.04 -4.50
CA CYS A 96 6.15 -1.78 -4.91
C CYS A 96 6.20 -1.24 -6.35
N GLY A 97 7.40 -1.14 -6.96
CA GLY A 97 7.57 -0.77 -8.37
C GLY A 97 7.03 -1.85 -9.32
N MET A 98 6.48 -1.46 -10.46
CA MET A 98 5.78 -2.36 -11.40
C MET A 98 6.66 -2.89 -12.54
N LYS A 99 7.99 -2.83 -12.41
CA LYS A 99 8.93 -3.13 -13.51
C LYS A 99 8.85 -4.55 -14.07
N TYR A 100 8.32 -5.50 -13.30
CA TYR A 100 8.18 -6.90 -13.73
C TYR A 100 6.82 -7.24 -14.33
N LEU A 101 5.87 -6.29 -14.34
CA LEU A 101 4.56 -6.49 -14.94
C LEU A 101 4.59 -6.08 -16.43
N PRO A 102 3.81 -6.77 -17.29
CA PRO A 102 3.55 -6.28 -18.64
C PRO A 102 2.98 -4.86 -18.59
N ARG A 103 3.40 -4.00 -19.55
CA ARG A 103 2.99 -2.59 -19.59
C ARG A 103 1.48 -2.39 -19.49
N ALA A 104 0.70 -3.18 -20.21
CA ALA A 104 -0.76 -3.08 -20.20
C ALA A 104 -1.34 -3.39 -18.81
N THR A 105 -0.82 -4.42 -18.14
CA THR A 105 -1.22 -4.78 -16.78
C THR A 105 -0.85 -3.67 -15.78
N ALA A 106 0.39 -3.17 -15.85
CA ALA A 106 0.83 -2.08 -14.98
C ALA A 106 -0.03 -0.82 -15.16
N PHE A 107 -0.33 -0.44 -16.41
CA PHE A 107 -1.18 0.70 -16.71
C PHE A 107 -2.61 0.50 -16.19
N GLY A 108 -3.20 -0.70 -16.38
CA GLY A 108 -4.53 -1.03 -15.86
C GLY A 108 -4.60 -0.93 -14.33
N LYS A 109 -3.59 -1.44 -13.64
CA LYS A 109 -3.47 -1.35 -12.16
C LYS A 109 -3.34 0.11 -11.68
N LEU A 110 -2.54 0.94 -12.36
CA LEU A 110 -2.43 2.37 -12.01
C LEU A 110 -3.73 3.12 -12.26
N ARG A 111 -4.48 2.77 -13.31
CA ARG A 111 -5.80 3.33 -13.56
C ARG A 111 -6.77 2.94 -12.44
N ALA A 112 -6.82 1.67 -12.06
CA ALA A 112 -7.64 1.21 -10.94
C ALA A 112 -7.29 1.92 -9.62
N LEU A 113 -5.99 2.18 -9.38
CA LEU A 113 -5.53 2.96 -8.23
C LEU A 113 -6.11 4.38 -8.26
N ALA A 114 -6.00 5.07 -9.38
CA ALA A 114 -6.50 6.44 -9.53
C ALA A 114 -8.02 6.51 -9.37
N ASP A 115 -8.75 5.59 -10.01
CA ASP A 115 -10.22 5.53 -9.98
C ASP A 115 -10.72 5.18 -8.56
N GLY A 116 -10.08 4.21 -7.88
CA GLY A 116 -10.42 3.83 -6.50
C GLY A 116 -10.14 4.96 -5.50
N ALA A 117 -9.01 5.65 -5.65
CA ALA A 117 -8.71 6.83 -4.83
C ALA A 117 -9.71 7.97 -5.07
N ALA A 118 -10.18 8.15 -6.32
CA ALA A 118 -11.21 9.15 -6.65
C ALA A 118 -12.56 8.82 -5.98
N ILE A 119 -12.94 7.54 -5.88
CA ILE A 119 -14.15 7.11 -5.16
C ILE A 119 -14.06 7.58 -3.71
N VAL A 120 -13.01 7.20 -3.01
CA VAL A 120 -12.85 7.52 -1.57
C VAL A 120 -12.70 9.02 -1.34
N ARG A 121 -12.03 9.74 -2.23
CA ARG A 121 -11.91 11.21 -2.11
C ARG A 121 -13.26 11.92 -2.15
N ARG A 122 -14.19 11.47 -3.00
CA ARG A 122 -15.56 12.01 -3.04
C ARG A 122 -16.36 11.73 -1.76
N GLU A 123 -16.06 10.63 -1.07
CA GLU A 123 -16.71 10.28 0.21
C GLU A 123 -16.20 11.14 1.38
N LEU A 124 -14.99 11.66 1.28
CA LEU A 124 -14.35 12.48 2.31
C LEU A 124 -14.62 14.00 2.11
N SER A 125 -15.15 14.38 0.97
CA SER A 125 -15.52 15.78 0.65
C SER A 125 -16.91 16.08 1.12
#